data_198b2140f77d58fb07a3a6f24421ce29
#
_entry.id   198b2140f77d58fb07a3a6f24421ce29
#
_cell.length_a   1.000
_cell.length_b   1.000
_cell.length_c   1.000
_cell.angle_alpha   90.00
_cell.angle_beta   90.00
_cell.angle_gamma   90.00
#
_symmetry.space_group_name_H-M   'P 1'
#
loop_
_entity.id
_entity.type
_entity.pdbx_description
1 polymer ?
#
loop_
_entity_poly.entity_id
_entity_poly.type
_entity_poly.pdbx_seq_one_letter_code
_entity_poly.pdbx_strand_id
1 'polypeptide(L)'
;MTNDSCRHVAVNPENHHLSIETGPVPSPGENEVLIKVHSAGINRADLLQRKGLYPPPEDASPVMGLEVAGTVEATGGNAGSWQVGDRICALTHGGGYADYAVAPVGQCMPIPAGFSKAEGAALPEALLTVWHNVFQRARMQKGDRVLIHGGASGIGTLGIQMAAVLGGEVYTTAGTDEKCRALEGRGALRAVNYKTEDFEAVFTELGLKD
;
A
#
# COMPACT_ATOMS: atom_id res chain seq x y z
N MET A 1 -21.13 -1.38 -25.23
CA MET A 1 -21.60 -2.61 -24.56
C MET A 1 -20.81 -2.71 -23.28
N THR A 2 -21.43 -2.38 -22.16
CA THR A 2 -20.85 -2.57 -20.84
C THR A 2 -20.67 -4.07 -20.63
N ASN A 3 -19.48 -4.49 -20.28
CA ASN A 3 -19.20 -5.89 -19.95
C ASN A 3 -19.93 -6.19 -18.63
N ASP A 4 -21.03 -6.95 -18.69
CA ASP A 4 -21.85 -7.26 -17.50
C ASP A 4 -21.16 -8.27 -16.54
N SER A 5 -19.94 -8.69 -16.85
CA SER A 5 -19.20 -9.69 -16.10
C SER A 5 -17.80 -9.21 -15.70
N CYS A 6 -17.39 -9.56 -14.49
CA CYS A 6 -16.12 -9.24 -13.87
C CYS A 6 -15.38 -10.55 -13.52
N ARG A 7 -14.21 -10.77 -14.09
CA ARG A 7 -13.34 -11.86 -13.66
C ARG A 7 -12.61 -11.42 -12.39
N HIS A 8 -12.44 -12.35 -11.47
CA HIS A 8 -11.73 -12.11 -10.22
C HIS A 8 -10.98 -13.35 -9.76
N VAL A 9 -10.02 -13.15 -8.88
CA VAL A 9 -9.28 -14.22 -8.23
C VAL A 9 -10.07 -14.72 -7.02
N ALA A 10 -10.46 -15.98 -7.05
CA ALA A 10 -11.07 -16.68 -5.92
C ALA A 10 -10.04 -17.53 -5.17
N VAL A 11 -10.23 -17.70 -3.88
CA VAL A 11 -9.42 -18.57 -3.01
C VAL A 11 -10.25 -19.75 -2.57
N ASN A 12 -9.79 -20.94 -2.87
CA ASN A 12 -10.42 -22.15 -2.32
C ASN A 12 -10.14 -22.23 -0.80
N PRO A 13 -11.16 -22.26 0.06
CA PRO A 13 -10.97 -22.22 1.52
C PRO A 13 -10.31 -23.46 2.10
N GLU A 14 -10.39 -24.62 1.41
CA GLU A 14 -9.87 -25.89 1.92
C GLU A 14 -8.36 -26.06 1.65
N ASN A 15 -7.90 -25.61 0.49
CA ASN A 15 -6.53 -25.87 0.04
C ASN A 15 -5.74 -24.59 -0.33
N HIS A 16 -6.37 -23.41 -0.20
CA HIS A 16 -5.79 -22.09 -0.51
C HIS A 16 -5.32 -21.93 -1.98
N HIS A 17 -5.82 -22.74 -2.89
CA HIS A 17 -5.54 -22.57 -4.31
C HIS A 17 -6.29 -21.39 -4.87
N LEU A 18 -5.65 -20.73 -5.84
CA LEU A 18 -6.22 -19.60 -6.56
C LEU A 18 -6.84 -20.09 -7.87
N SER A 19 -8.03 -19.58 -8.17
CA SER A 19 -8.73 -19.78 -9.45
C SER A 19 -9.22 -18.45 -9.99
N ILE A 20 -9.52 -18.41 -11.28
CA ILE A 20 -10.23 -17.28 -11.89
C ILE A 20 -11.70 -17.64 -11.97
N GLU A 21 -12.52 -16.82 -11.39
CA GLU A 21 -13.98 -16.94 -11.43
C GLU A 21 -14.59 -15.71 -12.10
N THR A 22 -15.85 -15.81 -12.49
CA THR A 22 -16.60 -14.73 -13.11
C THR A 22 -17.84 -14.45 -12.28
N GLY A 23 -18.05 -13.19 -11.97
CA GLY A 23 -19.20 -12.69 -11.23
C GLY A 23 -19.76 -11.41 -11.85
N PRO A 24 -20.71 -10.77 -11.19
CA PRO A 24 -21.22 -9.47 -11.64
C PRO A 24 -20.17 -8.37 -11.46
N VAL A 25 -20.25 -7.31 -12.27
CA VAL A 25 -19.50 -6.08 -12.05
C VAL A 25 -20.04 -5.43 -10.77
N PRO A 26 -19.20 -5.07 -9.79
CA PRO A 26 -19.66 -4.39 -8.59
C PRO A 26 -20.18 -2.99 -8.91
N SER A 27 -21.14 -2.50 -8.13
CA SER A 27 -21.66 -1.14 -8.25
C SER A 27 -21.08 -0.26 -7.16
N PRO A 28 -20.61 0.96 -7.49
CA PRO A 28 -20.12 1.89 -6.49
C PRO A 28 -21.26 2.41 -5.61
N GLY A 29 -21.03 2.50 -4.30
CA GLY A 29 -21.91 3.20 -3.37
C GLY A 29 -21.85 4.71 -3.56
N GLU A 30 -22.62 5.46 -2.74
CA GLU A 30 -22.78 6.91 -2.88
C GLU A 30 -21.43 7.67 -2.85
N ASN A 31 -20.50 7.28 -1.97
CA ASN A 31 -19.19 7.92 -1.78
C ASN A 31 -18.04 7.09 -2.37
N GLU A 32 -18.30 6.37 -3.46
CA GLU A 32 -17.33 5.46 -4.06
C GLU A 32 -17.20 5.67 -5.55
N VAL A 33 -16.12 5.15 -6.11
CA VAL A 33 -15.91 5.04 -7.54
C VAL A 33 -15.73 3.59 -7.95
N LEU A 34 -16.20 3.22 -9.12
CA LEU A 34 -15.89 1.97 -9.80
C LEU A 34 -14.64 2.18 -10.66
N ILE A 35 -13.65 1.37 -10.46
CA ILE A 35 -12.37 1.42 -11.17
C ILE A 35 -12.28 0.22 -12.11
N LYS A 36 -12.09 0.46 -13.40
CA LYS A 36 -11.63 -0.55 -14.34
C LYS A 36 -10.15 -0.79 -14.09
N VAL A 37 -9.83 -1.94 -13.48
CA VAL A 37 -8.48 -2.26 -13.00
C VAL A 37 -7.56 -2.58 -14.17
N HIS A 38 -6.39 -1.95 -14.17
CA HIS A 38 -5.30 -2.26 -15.09
C HIS A 38 -4.14 -2.98 -14.41
N SER A 39 -3.91 -2.66 -13.14
CA SER A 39 -2.87 -3.28 -12.33
C SER A 39 -3.31 -3.29 -10.88
N ALA A 40 -2.91 -4.31 -10.14
CA ALA A 40 -3.09 -4.41 -8.69
C ALA A 40 -1.74 -4.65 -8.03
N GLY A 41 -1.52 -4.06 -6.86
CA GLY A 41 -0.36 -4.31 -6.03
C GLY A 41 -0.48 -5.65 -5.30
N ILE A 42 0.65 -6.24 -4.91
CA ILE A 42 0.72 -7.45 -4.10
C ILE A 42 1.39 -7.13 -2.79
N ASN A 43 0.67 -7.37 -1.71
CA ASN A 43 1.10 -7.05 -0.36
C ASN A 43 1.28 -8.29 0.53
N ARG A 44 2.02 -8.16 1.62
CA ARG A 44 2.19 -9.25 2.59
C ARG A 44 0.86 -9.72 3.18
N ALA A 45 -0.07 -8.79 3.39
CA ALA A 45 -1.42 -9.07 3.89
C ALA A 45 -2.18 -10.04 2.98
N ASP A 46 -2.09 -9.88 1.66
CA ASP A 46 -2.75 -10.77 0.68
C ASP A 46 -2.27 -12.23 0.81
N LEU A 47 -0.94 -12.41 1.02
CA LEU A 47 -0.37 -13.74 1.21
C LEU A 47 -0.83 -14.39 2.52
N LEU A 48 -1.07 -13.60 3.55
CA LEU A 48 -1.60 -14.06 4.83
C LEU A 48 -3.10 -14.31 4.73
N GLN A 49 -3.86 -13.43 4.08
CA GLN A 49 -5.30 -13.57 3.84
C GLN A 49 -5.59 -14.86 3.06
N ARG A 50 -4.84 -15.12 1.99
CA ARG A 50 -4.93 -16.36 1.23
C ARG A 50 -4.82 -17.62 2.10
N LYS A 51 -4.01 -17.57 3.17
CA LYS A 51 -3.78 -18.67 4.12
C LYS A 51 -4.74 -18.68 5.31
N GLY A 52 -5.74 -17.78 5.33
CA GLY A 52 -6.64 -17.61 6.46
C GLY A 52 -5.98 -17.03 7.73
N LEU A 53 -4.75 -16.51 7.63
CA LEU A 53 -3.99 -15.95 8.77
C LEU A 53 -4.20 -14.45 8.95
N TYR A 54 -4.94 -13.81 8.07
CA TYR A 54 -5.30 -12.40 8.13
C TYR A 54 -6.74 -12.25 7.63
N PRO A 55 -7.72 -12.44 8.52
CA PRO A 55 -9.13 -12.33 8.13
C PRO A 55 -9.44 -10.88 7.70
N PRO A 56 -10.14 -10.70 6.57
CA PRO A 56 -10.62 -9.37 6.18
C PRO A 56 -11.68 -8.88 7.18
N PRO A 57 -11.92 -7.57 7.28
CA PRO A 57 -13.08 -7.01 7.96
C PRO A 57 -14.40 -7.60 7.41
N GLU A 58 -15.44 -7.62 8.23
CA GLU A 58 -16.73 -8.23 7.86
C GLU A 58 -17.41 -7.59 6.65
N ASP A 59 -17.18 -6.29 6.46
CA ASP A 59 -17.72 -5.48 5.36
C ASP A 59 -16.82 -5.44 4.12
N ALA A 60 -15.66 -6.12 4.15
CA ALA A 60 -14.74 -6.15 3.03
C ALA A 60 -15.26 -7.04 1.89
N SER A 61 -14.83 -6.72 0.67
CA SER A 61 -15.04 -7.61 -0.49
C SER A 61 -14.46 -9.00 -0.19
N PRO A 62 -15.17 -10.09 -0.54
CA PRO A 62 -14.62 -11.46 -0.42
C PRO A 62 -13.46 -11.72 -1.40
N VAL A 63 -13.32 -10.91 -2.45
CA VAL A 63 -12.20 -10.95 -3.37
C VAL A 63 -11.02 -10.23 -2.74
N MET A 64 -9.83 -10.85 -2.79
CA MET A 64 -8.60 -10.24 -2.27
C MET A 64 -8.12 -9.04 -3.11
N GLY A 65 -7.05 -8.41 -2.63
CA GLY A 65 -6.37 -7.29 -3.26
C GLY A 65 -6.72 -5.96 -2.61
N LEU A 66 -5.69 -5.27 -2.11
CA LEU A 66 -5.85 -4.08 -1.27
C LEU A 66 -5.58 -2.78 -2.02
N GLU A 67 -4.94 -2.83 -3.19
CA GLU A 67 -4.60 -1.63 -3.96
C GLU A 67 -4.65 -1.89 -5.45
N VAL A 68 -5.10 -0.88 -6.18
CA VAL A 68 -5.25 -0.94 -7.63
C VAL A 68 -4.83 0.35 -8.30
N ALA A 69 -4.55 0.27 -9.60
CA ALA A 69 -4.53 1.42 -10.50
C ALA A 69 -5.31 1.12 -11.77
N GLY A 70 -6.00 2.11 -12.25
CA GLY A 70 -6.88 1.94 -13.40
C GLY A 70 -7.47 3.24 -13.92
N THR A 71 -8.69 3.12 -14.38
CA THR A 71 -9.47 4.23 -14.90
C THR A 71 -10.86 4.21 -14.24
N VAL A 72 -11.36 5.35 -13.83
CA VAL A 72 -12.73 5.48 -13.31
C VAL A 72 -13.73 5.08 -14.42
N GLU A 73 -14.52 4.06 -14.13
CA GLU A 73 -15.55 3.53 -15.05
C GLU A 73 -16.94 4.07 -14.72
N ALA A 74 -17.21 4.24 -13.41
CA ALA A 74 -18.45 4.83 -12.92
C ALA A 74 -18.21 5.51 -11.57
N THR A 75 -19.11 6.41 -11.21
CA THR A 75 -19.07 7.14 -9.94
C THR A 75 -20.38 7.00 -9.19
N GLY A 76 -20.31 6.94 -7.86
CA GLY A 76 -21.47 7.15 -7.02
C GLY A 76 -21.91 8.62 -7.02
N GLY A 77 -23.02 8.89 -6.34
CA GLY A 77 -23.64 10.23 -6.34
C GLY A 77 -22.78 11.33 -5.72
N ASN A 78 -21.83 10.98 -4.86
CA ASN A 78 -20.94 11.91 -4.14
C ASN A 78 -19.46 11.54 -4.34
N ALA A 79 -19.03 11.47 -5.60
CA ALA A 79 -17.67 11.08 -5.97
C ALA A 79 -16.64 12.24 -5.90
N GLY A 80 -17.03 13.41 -5.37
CA GLY A 80 -16.14 14.56 -5.28
C GLY A 80 -15.76 15.09 -6.67
N SER A 81 -14.46 15.21 -6.93
CA SER A 81 -13.96 15.68 -8.23
C SER A 81 -13.70 14.57 -9.25
N TRP A 82 -13.89 13.30 -8.88
CA TRP A 82 -13.63 12.18 -9.79
C TRP A 82 -14.66 12.07 -10.89
N GLN A 83 -14.17 11.84 -12.10
CA GLN A 83 -14.99 11.69 -13.31
C GLN A 83 -14.65 10.41 -14.06
N VAL A 84 -15.62 9.88 -14.81
CA VAL A 84 -15.37 8.74 -15.71
C VAL A 84 -14.25 9.08 -16.69
N GLY A 85 -13.28 8.17 -16.81
CA GLY A 85 -12.09 8.35 -17.63
C GLY A 85 -10.86 8.81 -16.87
N ASP A 86 -10.96 9.26 -15.63
CA ASP A 86 -9.81 9.69 -14.84
C ASP A 86 -8.85 8.53 -14.56
N ARG A 87 -7.55 8.83 -14.61
CA ARG A 87 -6.49 7.88 -14.21
C ARG A 87 -6.33 7.90 -12.70
N ILE A 88 -6.53 6.77 -12.07
CA ILE A 88 -6.64 6.65 -10.62
C ILE A 88 -5.82 5.51 -10.05
N CYS A 89 -5.27 5.69 -8.87
CA CYS A 89 -4.87 4.59 -7.99
C CYS A 89 -5.59 4.71 -6.65
N ALA A 90 -5.87 3.60 -6.01
CA ALA A 90 -6.69 3.59 -4.81
C ALA A 90 -6.32 2.44 -3.87
N LEU A 91 -6.45 2.71 -2.56
CA LEU A 91 -6.56 1.68 -1.55
C LEU A 91 -8.00 1.16 -1.57
N THR A 92 -8.16 -0.15 -1.69
CA THR A 92 -9.47 -0.80 -1.74
C THR A 92 -9.75 -1.60 -0.47
N HIS A 93 -11.02 -1.82 -0.20
CA HIS A 93 -11.47 -2.65 0.92
C HIS A 93 -11.68 -4.11 0.46
N GLY A 94 -10.60 -4.72 -0.05
CA GLY A 94 -10.65 -5.93 -0.87
C GLY A 94 -11.10 -5.63 -2.31
N GLY A 95 -11.24 -6.66 -3.13
CA GLY A 95 -11.74 -6.55 -4.50
C GLY A 95 -10.67 -6.20 -5.56
N GLY A 96 -9.43 -5.91 -5.16
CA GLY A 96 -8.40 -5.44 -6.09
C GLY A 96 -7.96 -6.47 -7.13
N TYR A 97 -8.11 -7.76 -6.84
CA TYR A 97 -7.72 -8.82 -7.79
C TYR A 97 -8.89 -9.21 -8.69
N ALA A 98 -9.43 -8.22 -9.39
CA ALA A 98 -10.54 -8.36 -10.33
C ALA A 98 -10.40 -7.40 -11.52
N ASP A 99 -11.20 -7.59 -12.56
CA ASP A 99 -11.28 -6.66 -13.69
C ASP A 99 -11.84 -5.29 -13.28
N TYR A 100 -12.66 -5.26 -12.21
CA TYR A 100 -13.25 -4.04 -11.64
C TYR A 100 -13.19 -4.08 -10.11
N ALA A 101 -12.89 -2.94 -9.50
CA ALA A 101 -12.87 -2.77 -8.06
C ALA A 101 -13.59 -1.48 -7.66
N VAL A 102 -14.21 -1.49 -6.48
CA VAL A 102 -14.81 -0.30 -5.88
C VAL A 102 -13.86 0.27 -4.84
N ALA A 103 -13.74 1.60 -4.79
CA ALA A 103 -12.93 2.28 -3.80
C ALA A 103 -13.65 3.52 -3.25
N PRO A 104 -13.56 3.79 -1.92
CA PRO A 104 -14.02 5.04 -1.32
C PRO A 104 -13.27 6.24 -1.91
N VAL A 105 -13.97 7.32 -2.22
CA VAL A 105 -13.36 8.53 -2.82
C VAL A 105 -12.22 9.10 -1.99
N GLY A 106 -12.29 8.99 -0.67
CA GLY A 106 -11.24 9.44 0.25
C GLY A 106 -9.96 8.60 0.25
N GLN A 107 -9.98 7.44 -0.41
CA GLN A 107 -8.83 6.53 -0.56
C GLN A 107 -8.29 6.52 -2.00
N CYS A 108 -8.79 7.41 -2.83
CA CYS A 108 -8.43 7.55 -4.23
C CYS A 108 -7.42 8.67 -4.43
N MET A 109 -6.44 8.43 -5.30
CA MET A 109 -5.39 9.38 -5.64
C MET A 109 -5.17 9.40 -7.16
N PRO A 110 -4.80 10.55 -7.75
CA PRO A 110 -4.37 10.55 -9.14
C PRO A 110 -3.06 9.77 -9.28
N ILE A 111 -2.92 8.99 -10.35
CA ILE A 111 -1.62 8.38 -10.68
C ILE A 111 -0.63 9.53 -10.97
N PRO A 112 0.52 9.61 -10.27
CA PRO A 112 1.47 10.69 -10.47
C PRO A 112 1.91 10.81 -11.94
N ALA A 113 2.20 12.04 -12.38
CA ALA A 113 2.71 12.27 -13.72
C ALA A 113 4.02 11.50 -13.97
N GLY A 114 4.12 10.83 -15.09
CA GLY A 114 5.26 9.99 -15.45
C GLY A 114 5.18 8.54 -14.94
N PHE A 115 4.28 8.22 -14.01
CA PHE A 115 4.10 6.84 -13.55
C PHE A 115 3.27 6.03 -14.54
N SER A 116 3.70 4.80 -14.77
CA SER A 116 2.88 3.76 -15.39
C SER A 116 1.72 3.35 -14.44
N LYS A 117 0.75 2.62 -14.97
CA LYS A 117 -0.33 2.07 -14.13
C LYS A 117 0.18 1.05 -13.12
N ALA A 118 1.22 0.28 -13.47
CA ALA A 118 1.83 -0.67 -12.55
C ALA A 118 2.53 0.03 -11.36
N GLU A 119 3.28 1.10 -11.64
CA GLU A 119 3.88 1.93 -10.58
C GLU A 119 2.80 2.61 -9.73
N GLY A 120 1.73 3.12 -10.36
CA GLY A 120 0.59 3.68 -9.65
C GLY A 120 -0.10 2.67 -8.72
N ALA A 121 -0.20 1.40 -9.12
CA ALA A 121 -0.83 0.36 -8.31
C ALA A 121 -0.01 -0.07 -7.08
N ALA A 122 1.27 0.26 -7.03
CA ALA A 122 2.15 -0.07 -5.91
C ALA A 122 2.27 1.05 -4.85
N LEU A 123 1.51 2.13 -5.00
CA LEU A 123 1.59 3.29 -4.13
C LEU A 123 0.59 3.27 -2.95
N PRO A 124 -0.71 2.98 -3.15
CA PRO A 124 -1.74 3.29 -2.16
C PRO A 124 -1.52 2.65 -0.80
N GLU A 125 -1.26 1.35 -0.76
CA GLU A 125 -1.08 0.61 0.49
C GLU A 125 0.13 1.11 1.29
N ALA A 126 1.28 1.24 0.65
CA ALA A 126 2.48 1.69 1.32
C ALA A 126 2.41 3.17 1.70
N LEU A 127 1.93 4.03 0.79
CA LEU A 127 1.84 5.47 0.99
C LEU A 127 0.88 5.82 2.14
N LEU A 128 -0.34 5.27 2.13
CA LEU A 128 -1.35 5.58 3.13
C LEU A 128 -0.98 4.96 4.48
N THR A 129 -0.35 3.78 4.50
CA THR A 129 0.16 3.17 5.74
C THR A 129 1.23 4.05 6.38
N VAL A 130 2.21 4.53 5.62
CA VAL A 130 3.25 5.42 6.13
C VAL A 130 2.65 6.76 6.57
N TRP A 131 1.81 7.36 5.73
CA TRP A 131 1.16 8.63 6.04
C TRP A 131 0.38 8.57 7.35
N HIS A 132 -0.46 7.54 7.48
CA HIS A 132 -1.26 7.37 8.67
C HIS A 132 -0.42 7.16 9.94
N ASN A 133 0.57 6.26 9.89
CA ASN A 133 1.33 5.90 11.09
C ASN A 133 2.37 6.95 11.47
N VAL A 134 3.17 7.43 10.52
CA VAL A 134 4.29 8.34 10.80
C VAL A 134 3.81 9.78 10.96
N PHE A 135 2.92 10.25 10.08
CA PHE A 135 2.55 11.67 10.05
C PHE A 135 1.26 11.99 10.82
N GLN A 136 0.24 11.16 10.71
CA GLN A 136 -1.01 11.42 11.43
C GLN A 136 -0.97 10.94 12.88
N ARG A 137 -0.54 9.70 13.13
CA ARG A 137 -0.52 9.13 14.49
C ARG A 137 0.70 9.53 15.29
N ALA A 138 1.90 9.31 14.79
CA ALA A 138 3.13 9.71 15.46
C ALA A 138 3.39 11.22 15.38
N ARG A 139 2.73 11.94 14.43
CA ARG A 139 2.83 13.40 14.26
C ARG A 139 4.25 13.87 14.02
N MET A 140 5.03 13.09 13.27
CA MET A 140 6.39 13.45 12.94
C MET A 140 6.50 14.89 12.42
N GLN A 141 7.46 15.63 12.97
CA GLN A 141 7.81 16.98 12.57
C GLN A 141 9.21 17.02 11.95
N LYS A 142 9.54 18.11 11.27
CA LYS A 142 10.88 18.36 10.77
C LYS A 142 11.89 18.39 11.93
N GLY A 143 12.97 17.61 11.80
CA GLY A 143 14.01 17.46 12.82
C GLY A 143 13.77 16.33 13.81
N ASP A 144 12.60 15.67 13.76
CA ASP A 144 12.36 14.50 14.60
C ASP A 144 13.24 13.31 14.16
N ARG A 145 13.64 12.52 15.14
CA ARG A 145 14.36 11.26 14.94
C ARG A 145 13.35 10.13 14.79
N VAL A 146 13.46 9.40 13.69
CA VAL A 146 12.49 8.36 13.33
C VAL A 146 13.20 7.04 13.11
N LEU A 147 12.85 6.03 13.89
CA LEU A 147 13.31 4.65 13.69
C LEU A 147 12.27 3.84 12.93
N ILE A 148 12.64 3.34 11.76
CA ILE A 148 11.80 2.47 10.92
C ILE A 148 12.43 1.09 10.86
N HIS A 149 11.88 0.13 11.60
CA HIS A 149 12.32 -1.26 11.53
C HIS A 149 11.94 -1.93 10.20
N GLY A 150 12.82 -2.80 9.71
CA GLY A 150 12.57 -3.52 8.47
C GLY A 150 12.55 -2.62 7.23
N GLY A 151 13.47 -1.67 7.17
CA GLY A 151 13.56 -0.65 6.13
C GLY A 151 13.58 -1.16 4.70
N ALA A 152 13.99 -2.42 4.47
CA ALA A 152 14.01 -3.03 3.13
C ALA A 152 12.65 -3.59 2.68
N SER A 153 11.57 -3.43 3.45
CA SER A 153 10.21 -3.73 3.02
C SER A 153 9.64 -2.63 2.14
N GLY A 154 8.52 -2.88 1.45
CA GLY A 154 7.79 -1.86 0.68
C GLY A 154 7.41 -0.65 1.53
N ILE A 155 6.81 -0.90 2.71
CA ILE A 155 6.48 0.13 3.70
C ILE A 155 7.74 0.85 4.18
N GLY A 156 8.80 0.09 4.54
CA GLY A 156 10.04 0.65 5.08
C GLY A 156 10.77 1.55 4.09
N THR A 157 10.92 1.12 2.84
CA THR A 157 11.59 1.92 1.80
C THR A 157 10.87 3.22 1.50
N LEU A 158 9.54 3.20 1.44
CA LEU A 158 8.75 4.40 1.23
C LEU A 158 8.75 5.29 2.47
N GLY A 159 8.64 4.70 3.66
CA GLY A 159 8.69 5.43 4.94
C GLY A 159 9.98 6.20 5.12
N ILE A 160 11.13 5.58 4.82
CA ILE A 160 12.44 6.25 4.86
C ILE A 160 12.45 7.47 3.94
N GLN A 161 12.04 7.30 2.69
CA GLN A 161 12.04 8.39 1.70
C GLN A 161 11.09 9.52 2.10
N MET A 162 9.88 9.20 2.52
CA MET A 162 8.89 10.21 2.93
C MET A 162 9.37 10.98 4.17
N ALA A 163 9.84 10.27 5.20
CA ALA A 163 10.31 10.91 6.41
C ALA A 163 11.53 11.79 6.16
N ALA A 164 12.50 11.32 5.37
CA ALA A 164 13.68 12.11 5.01
C ALA A 164 13.35 13.37 4.19
N VAL A 165 12.49 13.26 3.17
CA VAL A 165 12.07 14.39 2.34
C VAL A 165 11.33 15.45 3.16
N LEU A 166 10.57 15.03 4.17
CA LEU A 166 9.85 15.93 5.08
C LEU A 166 10.70 16.40 6.26
N GLY A 167 12.00 16.12 6.22
CA GLY A 167 13.01 16.68 7.14
C GLY A 167 13.22 15.92 8.44
N GLY A 168 12.77 14.66 8.52
CA GLY A 168 13.10 13.77 9.64
C GLY A 168 14.52 13.20 9.54
N GLU A 169 15.11 12.92 10.69
CA GLU A 169 16.37 12.17 10.83
C GLU A 169 16.04 10.68 10.90
N VAL A 170 16.23 9.97 9.78
CA VAL A 170 15.72 8.59 9.65
C VAL A 170 16.81 7.56 9.96
N TYR A 171 16.46 6.65 10.85
CA TYR A 171 17.26 5.48 11.23
C TYR A 171 16.47 4.22 10.88
N THR A 172 17.17 3.13 10.54
CA THR A 172 16.48 1.92 10.12
C THR A 172 17.28 0.66 10.45
N THR A 173 16.61 -0.49 10.33
CA THR A 173 17.23 -1.80 10.46
C THR A 173 16.98 -2.66 9.22
N ALA A 174 17.95 -3.49 8.85
CA ALA A 174 17.83 -4.47 7.78
C ALA A 174 18.62 -5.74 8.10
N GLY A 175 18.46 -6.79 7.30
CA GLY A 175 19.07 -8.09 7.57
C GLY A 175 20.35 -8.39 6.78
N THR A 176 20.88 -7.43 6.02
CA THR A 176 22.18 -7.56 5.33
C THR A 176 22.80 -6.18 5.11
N ASP A 177 24.14 -6.14 5.04
CA ASP A 177 24.90 -4.89 4.80
C ASP A 177 24.59 -4.28 3.44
N GLU A 178 24.30 -5.09 2.44
CA GLU A 178 23.87 -4.61 1.12
C GLU A 178 22.56 -3.82 1.22
N LYS A 179 21.58 -4.36 1.94
CA LYS A 179 20.30 -3.66 2.20
C LYS A 179 20.52 -2.39 3.00
N CYS A 180 21.38 -2.42 4.02
CA CYS A 180 21.70 -1.23 4.82
C CYS A 180 22.26 -0.11 3.94
N ARG A 181 23.27 -0.37 3.11
CA ARG A 181 23.82 0.60 2.17
C ARG A 181 22.77 1.15 1.19
N ALA A 182 21.89 0.27 0.69
CA ALA A 182 20.81 0.69 -0.20
C ALA A 182 19.80 1.62 0.47
N LEU A 183 19.54 1.45 1.77
CA LEU A 183 18.63 2.28 2.55
C LEU A 183 19.23 3.62 2.95
N GLU A 184 20.53 3.66 3.25
CA GLU A 184 21.27 4.90 3.46
C GLU A 184 21.26 5.75 2.16
N GLY A 185 21.43 5.13 1.00
CA GLY A 185 21.27 5.77 -0.30
C GLY A 185 19.84 6.27 -0.62
N ARG A 186 18.84 5.90 0.20
CA ARG A 186 17.45 6.35 0.09
C ARG A 186 17.03 7.39 1.13
N GLY A 187 17.97 7.82 1.98
CA GLY A 187 17.72 8.88 2.95
C GLY A 187 17.79 8.47 4.42
N ALA A 188 18.08 7.21 4.74
CA ALA A 188 18.41 6.85 6.12
C ALA A 188 19.79 7.38 6.49
N LEU A 189 19.92 8.03 7.65
CA LEU A 189 21.20 8.49 8.18
C LEU A 189 22.06 7.33 8.63
N ARG A 190 21.45 6.28 9.17
CA ARG A 190 22.11 5.03 9.56
C ARG A 190 21.15 3.87 9.40
N ALA A 191 21.60 2.80 8.76
CA ALA A 191 20.93 1.52 8.70
C ALA A 191 21.77 0.47 9.44
N VAL A 192 21.15 -0.26 10.36
CA VAL A 192 21.81 -1.27 11.20
C VAL A 192 21.47 -2.68 10.70
N ASN A 193 22.50 -3.49 10.48
CA ASN A 193 22.31 -4.90 10.18
C ASN A 193 22.07 -5.69 11.48
N TYR A 194 20.79 -5.92 11.81
CA TYR A 194 20.36 -6.58 13.05
C TYR A 194 20.85 -8.03 13.21
N LYS A 195 21.51 -8.61 12.20
CA LYS A 195 22.13 -9.94 12.32
C LYS A 195 23.56 -9.90 12.82
N THR A 196 24.24 -8.78 12.69
CA THR A 196 25.65 -8.60 13.00
C THR A 196 25.93 -7.48 14.00
N GLU A 197 24.94 -6.57 14.19
CA GLU A 197 25.04 -5.43 15.10
C GLU A 197 23.84 -5.40 16.05
N ASP A 198 24.07 -4.96 17.26
CA ASP A 198 23.00 -4.64 18.21
C ASP A 198 22.50 -3.20 17.94
N PHE A 199 21.31 -3.09 17.41
CA PHE A 199 20.77 -1.78 17.03
C PHE A 199 20.53 -0.87 18.23
N GLU A 200 20.22 -1.43 19.43
CA GLU A 200 20.06 -0.63 20.65
C GLU A 200 21.39 -0.01 21.09
N ALA A 201 22.48 -0.79 21.05
CA ALA A 201 23.82 -0.30 21.36
C ALA A 201 24.24 0.80 20.37
N VAL A 202 24.09 0.55 19.05
CA VAL A 202 24.41 1.52 17.99
C VAL A 202 23.64 2.82 18.18
N PHE A 203 22.34 2.76 18.46
CA PHE A 203 21.53 3.97 18.63
C PHE A 203 21.81 4.70 19.94
N THR A 204 22.19 3.97 20.98
CA THR A 204 22.65 4.59 22.24
C THR A 204 23.95 5.38 22.03
N GLU A 205 24.92 4.81 21.32
CA GLU A 205 26.17 5.49 20.96
C GLU A 205 25.96 6.75 20.10
N LEU A 206 24.92 6.75 19.27
CA LEU A 206 24.50 7.92 18.48
C LEU A 206 23.69 8.95 19.29
N GLY A 207 23.49 8.74 20.57
CA GLY A 207 22.70 9.63 21.42
C GLY A 207 21.21 9.65 21.08
N LEU A 208 20.69 8.53 20.59
CA LEU A 208 19.28 8.40 20.15
C LEU A 208 18.39 7.75 21.20
N LYS A 209 18.95 7.39 22.35
CA LYS A 209 18.23 6.81 23.48
C LYS A 209 18.16 7.86 24.60
N ASP A 210 16.96 8.31 24.91
CA ASP A 210 16.56 8.98 26.16
C ASP A 210 15.44 8.18 26.81
#